data_463bc0d4b3e6ea8a069c0eedb41b18be
#
_entry.id   463bc0d4b3e6ea8a069c0eedb41b18be
#
_cell.length_a   1.000
_cell.length_b   1.000
_cell.length_c   1.000
_cell.angle_alpha   90.00
_cell.angle_beta   90.00
_cell.angle_gamma   90.00
#
_symmetry.space_group_name_H-M   'P 1'
#
loop_
_entity.id
_entity.type
_entity.pdbx_description
1 polymer ?
#
loop_
_entity_poly.entity_id
_entity_poly.type
_entity_poly.pdbx_seq_one_letter_code
_entity_poly.pdbx_strand_id
1 'polypeptide(L)'
;MEMRSFSDYLRSVDDAALLDLFTARPDLVTPVPPDIASLAVRACSAPSLARAIDSLNQWQFQVLEAAASLNEPFLEKSVVTLTDKEAKTVLEHLVTIGLVYPSEDGLRLPTQLRDVIGIEPAGLGPASMAKLKLSDLEDA
;
A
#
# COMPACT_ATOMS: atom_id res chain seq x y z
N MET A 1 -18.47 -12.88 -2.16
CA MET A 1 -17.77 -12.45 -0.94
C MET A 1 -17.02 -11.15 -1.20
N GLU A 2 -17.18 -10.19 -0.31
CA GLU A 2 -16.51 -8.90 -0.48
C GLU A 2 -15.03 -9.00 -0.08
N MET A 3 -14.16 -8.45 -0.92
CA MET A 3 -12.74 -8.35 -0.59
C MET A 3 -12.50 -7.07 0.19
N ARG A 4 -12.62 -7.14 1.51
CA ARG A 4 -12.48 -5.99 2.38
C ARG A 4 -11.18 -5.97 3.17
N SER A 5 -10.49 -7.09 3.22
CA SER A 5 -9.26 -7.19 3.98
C SER A 5 -8.13 -7.72 3.10
N PHE A 6 -6.92 -7.49 3.54
CA PHE A 6 -5.75 -8.02 2.85
C PHE A 6 -5.78 -9.56 2.86
N SER A 7 -6.29 -10.16 3.93
CA SER A 7 -6.44 -11.61 4.01
C SER A 7 -7.37 -12.13 2.91
N ASP A 8 -8.50 -11.44 2.69
CA ASP A 8 -9.43 -11.81 1.63
C ASP A 8 -8.76 -11.69 0.26
N TYR A 9 -7.98 -10.64 0.05
CA TYR A 9 -7.23 -10.46 -1.18
C TYR A 9 -6.26 -11.61 -1.42
N LEU A 10 -5.49 -11.98 -0.40
CA LEU A 10 -4.52 -13.07 -0.53
C LEU A 10 -5.17 -14.41 -0.86
N ARG A 11 -6.39 -14.64 -0.36
CA ARG A 11 -7.11 -15.88 -0.70
C ARG A 11 -7.61 -15.89 -2.13
N SER A 12 -7.74 -14.73 -2.75
CA SER A 12 -8.28 -14.61 -4.09
C SER A 12 -7.22 -14.67 -5.20
N VAL A 13 -5.96 -14.44 -4.87
CA VAL A 13 -4.90 -14.40 -5.89
C VAL A 13 -4.39 -15.80 -6.19
N ASP A 14 -3.80 -15.95 -7.39
CA ASP A 14 -3.24 -17.23 -7.80
C ASP A 14 -1.83 -17.44 -7.24
N ASP A 15 -1.28 -18.62 -7.49
CA ASP A 15 0.04 -18.99 -6.99
C ASP A 15 1.14 -18.10 -7.57
N ALA A 16 0.99 -17.67 -8.82
CA ALA A 16 1.99 -16.80 -9.44
C ALA A 16 2.07 -15.46 -8.72
N ALA A 17 0.93 -14.89 -8.35
CA ALA A 17 0.90 -13.62 -7.61
C ALA A 17 1.51 -13.77 -6.22
N LEU A 18 1.22 -14.87 -5.53
CA LEU A 18 1.84 -15.15 -4.24
C LEU A 18 3.34 -15.30 -4.36
N LEU A 19 3.81 -15.98 -5.39
CA LEU A 19 5.23 -16.16 -5.61
C LEU A 19 5.94 -14.82 -5.87
N ASP A 20 5.31 -13.95 -6.66
CA ASP A 20 5.83 -12.61 -6.90
C ASP A 20 5.94 -11.81 -5.59
N LEU A 21 4.94 -11.92 -4.74
CA LEU A 21 4.94 -11.26 -3.43
C LEU A 21 6.09 -11.77 -2.57
N PHE A 22 6.28 -13.09 -2.50
CA PHE A 22 7.34 -13.69 -1.69
C PHE A 22 8.73 -13.35 -2.24
N THR A 23 8.86 -13.25 -3.56
CA THR A 23 10.10 -12.86 -4.18
C THR A 23 10.48 -11.43 -3.82
N ALA A 24 9.50 -10.54 -3.81
CA ALA A 24 9.71 -9.14 -3.43
C ALA A 24 9.87 -8.95 -1.92
N ARG A 25 9.24 -9.82 -1.13
CA ARG A 25 9.21 -9.68 0.33
C ARG A 25 9.52 -11.02 1.00
N PRO A 26 10.77 -11.45 0.92
CA PRO A 26 11.16 -12.77 1.46
C PRO A 26 10.99 -12.91 2.97
N ASP A 27 10.90 -11.81 3.71
CA ASP A 27 10.62 -11.86 5.15
C ASP A 27 9.26 -12.49 5.45
N LEU A 28 8.34 -12.50 4.49
CA LEU A 28 7.00 -13.06 4.69
C LEU A 28 7.01 -14.59 4.82
N VAL A 29 8.05 -15.25 4.32
CA VAL A 29 8.13 -16.70 4.35
C VAL A 29 9.31 -17.20 5.16
N THR A 30 9.91 -16.37 5.97
CA THR A 30 11.07 -16.74 6.81
C THR A 30 10.79 -16.34 8.26
N PRO A 31 10.23 -17.23 9.10
CA PRO A 31 9.77 -18.59 8.79
C PRO A 31 8.44 -18.61 8.01
N VAL A 32 8.17 -19.75 7.39
CA VAL A 32 6.93 -19.93 6.62
C VAL A 32 5.72 -19.81 7.56
N PRO A 33 4.73 -18.96 7.25
CA PRO A 33 3.54 -18.85 8.07
C PRO A 33 2.64 -20.08 7.92
N PRO A 34 1.91 -20.45 8.99
CA PRO A 34 1.09 -21.67 8.96
C PRO A 34 -0.14 -21.58 8.07
N ASP A 35 -0.65 -20.36 7.79
CA ASP A 35 -1.84 -20.17 6.98
C ASP A 35 -1.88 -18.76 6.38
N ILE A 36 -2.90 -18.51 5.55
CA ILE A 36 -3.08 -17.24 4.87
C ILE A 36 -3.36 -16.10 5.86
N ALA A 37 -4.12 -16.38 6.91
CA ALA A 37 -4.42 -15.36 7.92
C ALA A 37 -3.15 -14.89 8.60
N SER A 38 -2.26 -15.80 8.97
CA SER A 38 -0.97 -15.45 9.57
C SER A 38 -0.07 -14.71 8.59
N LEU A 39 -0.09 -15.10 7.31
CA LEU A 39 0.65 -14.39 6.27
C LEU A 39 0.15 -12.96 6.15
N ALA A 40 -1.17 -12.75 6.14
CA ALA A 40 -1.75 -11.42 6.03
C ALA A 40 -1.35 -10.53 7.21
N VAL A 41 -1.39 -11.08 8.43
CA VAL A 41 -0.97 -10.33 9.63
C VAL A 41 0.49 -9.91 9.52
N ARG A 42 1.36 -10.83 9.08
CA ARG A 42 2.78 -10.52 8.92
C ARG A 42 3.01 -9.47 7.85
N ALA A 43 2.33 -9.60 6.70
CA ALA A 43 2.48 -8.69 5.57
C ALA A 43 2.00 -7.27 5.91
N CYS A 44 1.05 -7.14 6.83
CA CYS A 44 0.52 -5.85 7.25
C CYS A 44 1.20 -5.31 8.52
N SER A 45 2.18 -6.02 9.06
CA SER A 45 2.89 -5.55 10.25
C SER A 45 3.81 -4.38 9.91
N ALA A 46 4.01 -3.49 10.87
CA ALA A 46 4.84 -2.31 10.67
C ALA A 46 6.27 -2.66 10.23
N PRO A 47 6.98 -3.62 10.84
CA PRO A 47 8.33 -3.95 10.37
C PRO A 47 8.38 -4.46 8.94
N SER A 48 7.43 -5.31 8.54
CA SER A 48 7.39 -5.84 7.18
C SER A 48 7.06 -4.77 6.17
N LEU A 49 6.10 -3.91 6.48
CA LEU A 49 5.74 -2.78 5.62
C LEU A 49 6.91 -1.82 5.46
N ALA A 50 7.64 -1.53 6.54
CA ALA A 50 8.79 -0.65 6.48
C ALA A 50 9.86 -1.20 5.53
N ARG A 51 10.12 -2.51 5.58
CA ARG A 51 11.07 -3.14 4.68
C ARG A 51 10.65 -3.03 3.21
N ALA A 52 9.36 -3.24 2.95
CA ALA A 52 8.84 -3.13 1.59
C ALA A 52 8.94 -1.69 1.09
N ILE A 53 8.64 -0.72 1.93
CA ILE A 53 8.73 0.70 1.59
C ILE A 53 10.18 1.08 1.28
N ASP A 54 11.14 0.56 2.05
CA ASP A 54 12.56 0.84 1.82
C ASP A 54 13.05 0.36 0.45
N SER A 55 12.36 -0.60 -0.16
CA SER A 55 12.70 -1.09 -1.49
C SER A 55 12.24 -0.18 -2.62
N LEU A 56 11.40 0.81 -2.32
CA LEU A 56 10.83 1.70 -3.33
C LEU A 56 11.81 2.79 -3.73
N ASN A 57 11.78 3.17 -5.01
CA ASN A 57 12.47 4.37 -5.43
C ASN A 57 11.61 5.60 -5.08
N GLN A 58 12.15 6.80 -5.30
CA GLN A 58 11.47 8.03 -4.91
C GLN A 58 10.11 8.19 -5.60
N TRP A 59 10.04 7.90 -6.89
CA TRP A 59 8.80 8.01 -7.65
C TRP A 59 7.74 7.04 -7.14
N GLN A 60 8.13 5.79 -6.90
CA GLN A 60 7.22 4.79 -6.36
C GLN A 60 6.70 5.20 -4.98
N PHE A 61 7.57 5.74 -4.15
CA PHE A 61 7.16 6.21 -2.83
C PHE A 61 6.19 7.39 -2.93
N GLN A 62 6.42 8.31 -3.86
CA GLN A 62 5.52 9.44 -4.09
C GLN A 62 4.13 8.98 -4.50
N VAL A 63 4.04 7.96 -5.34
CA VAL A 63 2.74 7.39 -5.73
C VAL A 63 2.06 6.76 -4.51
N LEU A 64 2.82 6.05 -3.69
CA LEU A 64 2.28 5.46 -2.47
C LEU A 64 1.76 6.54 -1.51
N GLU A 65 2.50 7.62 -1.35
CA GLU A 65 2.05 8.74 -0.52
C GLU A 65 0.76 9.35 -1.03
N ALA A 66 0.65 9.52 -2.35
CA ALA A 66 -0.58 10.04 -2.95
C ALA A 66 -1.76 9.12 -2.66
N ALA A 67 -1.56 7.81 -2.81
CA ALA A 67 -2.60 6.84 -2.49
C ALA A 67 -2.99 6.91 -1.01
N ALA A 68 -2.01 7.05 -0.13
CA ALA A 68 -2.25 7.10 1.31
C ALA A 68 -3.00 8.37 1.74
N SER A 69 -2.94 9.42 0.93
CA SER A 69 -3.64 10.67 1.22
C SER A 69 -5.14 10.60 0.88
N LEU A 70 -5.57 9.56 0.19
CA LEU A 70 -6.95 9.39 -0.21
C LEU A 70 -7.72 8.54 0.80
N ASN A 71 -9.03 8.76 0.85
CA ASN A 71 -9.91 7.92 1.67
C ASN A 71 -10.13 6.57 0.98
N GLU A 72 -10.19 5.50 1.75
CA GLU A 72 -10.43 4.17 1.21
C GLU A 72 -11.93 3.87 1.14
N PRO A 73 -12.34 3.13 0.12
CA PRO A 73 -11.53 2.69 -1.01
C PRO A 73 -11.26 3.85 -1.98
N PHE A 74 -10.10 3.85 -2.61
CA PHE A 74 -9.76 4.89 -3.58
C PHE A 74 -9.67 4.29 -4.98
N LEU A 75 -9.72 5.16 -5.99
CA LEU A 75 -9.66 4.73 -7.38
C LEU A 75 -8.30 5.03 -7.99
N GLU A 76 -7.88 4.18 -8.90
CA GLU A 76 -6.63 4.38 -9.64
C GLU A 76 -6.58 5.77 -10.28
N LYS A 77 -7.68 6.20 -10.89
CA LYS A 77 -7.73 7.51 -11.55
C LYS A 77 -7.50 8.66 -10.58
N SER A 78 -7.87 8.50 -9.31
CA SER A 78 -7.65 9.53 -8.31
C SER A 78 -6.17 9.70 -8.01
N VAL A 79 -5.43 8.60 -7.95
CA VAL A 79 -3.98 8.64 -7.76
C VAL A 79 -3.30 9.25 -8.99
N VAL A 80 -3.73 8.86 -10.18
CA VAL A 80 -3.20 9.41 -11.43
C VAL A 80 -3.42 10.93 -11.48
N THR A 81 -4.58 11.40 -11.04
CA THR A 81 -4.88 12.83 -11.00
C THR A 81 -3.95 13.59 -10.06
N LEU A 82 -3.61 12.99 -8.92
CA LEU A 82 -2.72 13.63 -7.95
C LEU A 82 -1.25 13.58 -8.37
N THR A 83 -0.89 12.69 -9.25
CA THR A 83 0.51 12.46 -9.62
C THR A 83 0.72 12.60 -11.13
N ASP A 84 0.65 11.49 -11.84
CA ASP A 84 0.90 11.44 -13.28
C ASP A 84 0.29 10.17 -13.85
N LYS A 85 0.03 10.17 -15.15
CA LYS A 85 -0.55 9.00 -15.83
C LYS A 85 0.32 7.75 -15.70
N GLU A 86 1.60 7.92 -15.51
CA GLU A 86 2.54 6.79 -15.35
C GLU A 86 2.40 6.12 -13.98
N ALA A 87 1.67 6.75 -13.06
CA ALA A 87 1.41 6.16 -11.75
C ALA A 87 0.64 4.84 -11.85
N LYS A 88 -0.08 4.60 -12.94
CA LYS A 88 -0.77 3.34 -13.14
C LYS A 88 0.19 2.15 -13.06
N THR A 89 1.33 2.22 -13.73
CA THR A 89 2.33 1.17 -13.71
C THR A 89 2.91 0.99 -12.32
N VAL A 90 3.13 2.11 -11.62
CA VAL A 90 3.62 2.05 -10.24
C VAL A 90 2.58 1.40 -9.33
N LEU A 91 1.29 1.74 -9.48
CA LEU A 91 0.25 1.10 -8.69
C LEU A 91 0.20 -0.40 -8.90
N GLU A 92 0.39 -0.87 -10.14
CA GLU A 92 0.46 -2.30 -10.42
C GLU A 92 1.62 -2.95 -9.66
N HIS A 93 2.76 -2.29 -9.61
CA HIS A 93 3.90 -2.76 -8.83
C HIS A 93 3.60 -2.79 -7.34
N LEU A 94 2.96 -1.74 -6.82
CA LEU A 94 2.60 -1.68 -5.41
C LEU A 94 1.62 -2.79 -5.03
N VAL A 95 0.73 -3.16 -5.93
CA VAL A 95 -0.16 -4.31 -5.71
C VAL A 95 0.65 -5.60 -5.68
N THR A 96 1.60 -5.76 -6.59
CA THR A 96 2.44 -6.96 -6.64
C THR A 96 3.19 -7.19 -5.33
N ILE A 97 3.68 -6.13 -4.70
CA ILE A 97 4.44 -6.25 -3.45
C ILE A 97 3.58 -6.09 -2.20
N GLY A 98 2.26 -6.00 -2.36
CA GLY A 98 1.34 -6.01 -1.23
C GLY A 98 1.23 -4.71 -0.45
N LEU A 99 1.62 -3.58 -1.02
CA LEU A 99 1.46 -2.27 -0.40
C LEU A 99 0.15 -1.60 -0.78
N VAL A 100 -0.52 -2.09 -1.81
CA VAL A 100 -1.86 -1.70 -2.21
C VAL A 100 -2.59 -2.99 -2.59
N TYR A 101 -3.87 -3.09 -2.30
CA TYR A 101 -4.62 -4.27 -2.74
C TYR A 101 -6.01 -3.87 -3.24
N PRO A 102 -6.54 -4.60 -4.24
CA PRO A 102 -7.87 -4.31 -4.75
C PRO A 102 -8.96 -4.85 -3.80
N SER A 103 -10.06 -4.13 -3.75
CA SER A 103 -11.27 -4.56 -3.08
C SER A 103 -12.43 -4.40 -4.07
N GLU A 104 -13.64 -4.78 -3.66
CA GLU A 104 -14.79 -4.67 -4.56
C GLU A 104 -15.07 -3.23 -5.01
N ASP A 105 -14.82 -2.27 -4.12
CA ASP A 105 -15.19 -0.88 -4.35
C ASP A 105 -14.03 -0.03 -4.84
N GLY A 106 -12.83 -0.56 -4.89
CA GLY A 106 -11.64 0.19 -5.28
C GLY A 106 -10.39 -0.38 -4.64
N LEU A 107 -9.39 0.48 -4.46
CA LEU A 107 -8.10 0.08 -3.91
C LEU A 107 -8.02 0.43 -2.42
N ARG A 108 -7.28 -0.38 -1.67
CA ARG A 108 -7.07 -0.19 -0.24
C ARG A 108 -5.62 -0.40 0.12
N LEU A 109 -5.24 0.12 1.28
CA LEU A 109 -3.90 -0.05 1.84
C LEU A 109 -3.95 -0.99 3.05
N PRO A 110 -2.87 -1.76 3.30
CA PRO A 110 -2.75 -2.52 4.55
C PRO A 110 -2.95 -1.62 5.76
N THR A 111 -3.54 -2.18 6.82
CA THR A 111 -4.03 -1.42 7.97
C THR A 111 -3.00 -0.49 8.60
N GLN A 112 -1.75 -0.93 8.74
CA GLN A 112 -0.73 -0.14 9.43
C GLN A 112 0.11 0.72 8.50
N LEU A 113 -0.16 0.71 7.20
CA LEU A 113 0.71 1.39 6.23
C LEU A 113 0.78 2.89 6.48
N ARG A 114 -0.35 3.54 6.72
CA ARG A 114 -0.37 4.98 6.96
C ARG A 114 0.43 5.37 8.19
N ASP A 115 0.37 4.56 9.23
CA ASP A 115 1.15 4.81 10.44
C ASP A 115 2.65 4.71 10.16
N VAL A 116 3.05 3.76 9.33
CA VAL A 116 4.46 3.56 9.00
C VAL A 116 5.01 4.75 8.22
N ILE A 117 4.26 5.28 7.26
CA ILE A 117 4.71 6.42 6.46
C ILE A 117 4.29 7.76 7.04
N GLY A 118 3.46 7.76 8.09
CA GLY A 118 3.09 8.99 8.78
C GLY A 118 2.11 9.88 8.02
N ILE A 119 1.25 9.31 7.18
CA ILE A 119 0.28 10.07 6.40
C ILE A 119 -1.13 9.66 6.79
N GLU A 120 -2.02 10.64 6.95
CA GLU A 120 -3.43 10.41 7.19
C GLU A 120 -4.25 10.71 5.94
N PRO A 121 -5.39 10.03 5.73
CA PRO A 121 -6.24 10.31 4.58
C PRO A 121 -6.74 11.74 4.56
N ALA A 122 -6.95 12.26 3.35
CA ALA A 122 -7.46 13.61 3.16
C ALA A 122 -8.80 13.80 3.90
N GLY A 123 -8.95 14.95 4.54
CA GLY A 123 -10.18 15.30 5.22
C GLY A 123 -10.32 14.77 6.63
N LEU A 124 -9.32 14.09 7.16
CA LEU A 124 -9.39 13.55 8.51
C LEU A 124 -8.86 14.48 9.59
N GLY A 125 -8.42 15.66 9.25
CA GLY A 125 -8.09 16.58 10.30
C GLY A 125 -6.95 17.53 10.00
N PRO A 126 -6.73 18.50 10.89
CA PRO A 126 -5.73 19.56 10.70
C PRO A 126 -4.30 19.05 10.61
N ALA A 127 -3.99 17.97 11.31
CA ALA A 127 -2.62 17.43 11.32
C ALA A 127 -2.19 16.98 9.93
N SER A 128 -3.12 16.37 9.18
CA SER A 128 -2.85 15.92 7.83
C SER A 128 -2.55 17.10 6.90
N MET A 129 -3.33 18.17 7.03
CA MET A 129 -3.13 19.36 6.21
C MET A 129 -1.83 20.07 6.52
N ALA A 130 -1.50 20.18 7.79
CA ALA A 130 -0.26 20.82 8.22
C ALA A 130 0.95 20.05 7.68
N LYS A 131 0.88 18.73 7.71
CA LYS A 131 1.94 17.87 7.22
C LYS A 131 2.16 18.06 5.72
N LEU A 132 1.07 18.09 4.95
CA LEU A 132 1.17 18.29 3.52
C LEU A 132 1.80 19.64 3.17
N LYS A 133 1.43 20.69 3.89
CA LYS A 133 2.02 22.00 3.67
C LYS A 133 3.51 22.03 3.92
N LEU A 134 3.94 21.40 4.99
CA LEU A 134 5.36 21.32 5.30
C LEU A 134 6.13 20.56 4.23
N SER A 135 5.56 19.47 3.76
CA SER A 135 6.15 18.67 2.69
C SER A 135 6.29 19.51 1.41
N ASP A 136 5.25 20.24 1.05
CA ASP A 136 5.27 21.11 -0.13
C ASP A 136 6.34 22.18 -0.03
N LEU A 137 6.50 22.77 1.15
CA LEU A 137 7.51 23.79 1.37
C LEU A 137 8.93 23.23 1.32
N GLU A 138 9.12 22.04 1.83
CA GLU A 138 10.42 21.38 1.82
C GLU A 138 10.83 20.98 0.41
N ASP A 139 9.87 20.59 -0.39
CA ASP A 139 10.11 20.16 -1.78
C ASP A 139 10.33 21.34 -2.72
N ALA A 140 9.93 22.51 -2.30
CA ALA A 140 10.05 23.72 -3.13
C ALA A 140 11.51 24.29 -3.16
#